data_7d0c0933d30e537f855b305efbb5ef89
#
_entry.id   7d0c0933d30e537f855b305efbb5ef89
#
_cell.length_a   1.000
_cell.length_b   1.000
_cell.length_c   1.000
_cell.angle_alpha   90.00
_cell.angle_beta   90.00
_cell.angle_gamma   90.00
#
_symmetry.space_group_name_H-M   'P 1'
#
loop_
_entity.id
_entity.type
_entity.pdbx_description
1 polymer ?
#
loop_
_entity_poly.entity_id
_entity_poly.type
_entity_poly.pdbx_seq_one_letter_code
_entity_poly.pdbx_strand_id
1 'polypeptide(L)'
;MLCIHNPGSEKGSFTSDAEKTPGKKMNSWVWLCYDQLNLELLRDVSTQPSNTGLILIESSAKGKAHPYHKQKLAFLLSNMRHFAVEAVNQGFEVQYIITEGSYHDALRHLHSTVGQIQAIEHAERSTRLEVQPLVDEGLLLVHPHRGWLTTEALFTDSVGNQPPFRMDAFYRNVRRKTGWLMHEGKPIGGQFSHDGENRKPWKGDPMPPSAPHFAVDHIDEEVTLLVNRFFPDHPGTANLSTVPTSQHDVEKALAFASECMPHFGTYEDAMSATNKGLFHTRLAPLINLHRVMPSQAIELALASGEALNNVEGFVRQMIWREYVHHIHVVTDGFRTLEVARTTTRRDANWHQESPIESEPHPNHLGQRQPLPAAYWGEKSGLSCLDRSVTSVMEDAWTHHIPRLMVLSNIGHLLDVEPRQLTDWFHFAFIDAFDWVVEPNVLGMGTFATGSAMMTKPYVAGSAYINRMSDHCSTCEFHPKKTCPISRLYWAYLARHQDAFSGNHRLSMPMRNLSRRSEEQKRIDHQTYLRVQQALTNGETLHPNDQ
;
A
#
# COMPACT_ATOMS: atom_id res chain seq x y z
N MET A 1 11.45 -29.00 12.15
CA MET A 1 12.31 -29.49 11.05
C MET A 1 11.93 -28.72 9.80
N LEU A 2 12.87 -28.06 9.16
CA LEU A 2 12.62 -27.30 7.92
C LEU A 2 12.88 -28.25 6.74
N CYS A 3 11.83 -28.61 5.99
CA CYS A 3 11.96 -29.39 4.76
C CYS A 3 11.79 -28.46 3.57
N ILE A 4 12.86 -28.19 2.82
CA ILE A 4 12.79 -27.40 1.58
C ILE A 4 12.59 -28.38 0.43
N HIS A 5 11.47 -28.26 -0.30
CA HIS A 5 11.18 -29.04 -1.50
C HIS A 5 11.29 -28.14 -2.73
N ASN A 6 12.20 -28.53 -3.64
CA ASN A 6 12.33 -27.92 -4.96
C ASN A 6 11.95 -28.94 -6.03
N PRO A 7 10.76 -28.93 -6.62
CA PRO A 7 10.29 -29.96 -7.57
C PRO A 7 10.90 -29.89 -8.96
N GLY A 8 11.94 -29.09 -9.22
CA GLY A 8 12.48 -28.87 -10.56
C GLY A 8 14.00 -28.86 -10.73
N SER A 9 14.83 -29.19 -9.74
CA SER A 9 16.28 -29.18 -9.90
C SER A 9 16.94 -30.51 -9.61
N GLU A 10 17.63 -31.08 -10.62
CA GLU A 10 18.71 -32.03 -10.37
C GLU A 10 19.85 -31.34 -9.61
N LYS A 11 20.06 -31.78 -8.35
CA LYS A 11 21.24 -31.59 -7.50
C LYS A 11 21.69 -30.15 -7.17
N GLY A 12 21.15 -29.67 -6.08
CA GLY A 12 21.79 -28.68 -5.23
C GLY A 12 21.50 -29.02 -3.77
N SER A 13 22.38 -29.80 -3.13
CA SER A 13 22.16 -30.30 -1.76
C SER A 13 22.63 -29.27 -0.74
N PHE A 14 21.70 -28.64 -0.02
CA PHE A 14 21.94 -28.22 1.35
C PHE A 14 21.41 -29.35 2.26
N THR A 15 22.20 -30.37 2.44
CA THR A 15 21.95 -31.42 3.45
C THR A 15 22.64 -31.02 4.74
N SER A 16 21.87 -30.59 5.75
CA SER A 16 22.30 -30.88 7.11
C SER A 16 21.98 -32.39 7.35
N ASP A 17 22.99 -33.20 7.62
CA ASP A 17 22.85 -34.56 8.08
C ASP A 17 22.11 -34.56 9.43
N ALA A 18 20.79 -34.60 9.37
CA ALA A 18 19.96 -34.96 10.52
C ALA A 18 19.37 -36.33 10.24
N GLU A 19 19.77 -37.30 11.05
CA GLU A 19 19.20 -38.64 11.08
C GLU A 19 17.67 -38.58 10.99
N LYS A 20 17.09 -39.35 10.06
CA LYS A 20 15.64 -39.50 9.89
C LYS A 20 15.04 -40.14 11.15
N THR A 21 14.71 -39.37 12.13
CA THR A 21 13.74 -39.76 13.14
C THR A 21 12.39 -39.97 12.44
N PRO A 22 11.63 -41.04 12.67
CA PRO A 22 10.32 -41.23 12.05
C PRO A 22 9.45 -40.02 12.36
N GLY A 23 9.04 -39.26 11.33
CA GLY A 23 8.30 -38.04 11.48
C GLY A 23 7.03 -38.24 12.31
N LYS A 24 6.86 -37.42 13.32
CA LYS A 24 5.64 -37.38 14.14
C LYS A 24 4.50 -37.06 13.18
N LYS A 25 3.46 -37.90 13.12
CA LYS A 25 2.31 -37.66 12.22
C LYS A 25 1.59 -36.39 12.69
N MET A 26 1.70 -35.32 11.96
CA MET A 26 0.95 -34.08 12.23
C MET A 26 -0.54 -34.33 12.04
N ASN A 27 -1.36 -33.75 12.93
CA ASN A 27 -2.82 -33.90 12.87
C ASN A 27 -3.44 -32.91 11.91
N SER A 28 -2.79 -31.75 11.67
CA SER A 28 -3.26 -30.74 10.74
C SER A 28 -2.10 -29.97 10.11
N TRP A 29 -2.30 -29.50 8.90
CA TRP A 29 -1.39 -28.64 8.18
C TRP A 29 -2.07 -27.31 7.84
N VAL A 30 -1.41 -26.20 8.10
CA VAL A 30 -1.93 -24.86 7.86
C VAL A 30 -1.04 -24.14 6.86
N TRP A 31 -1.60 -23.73 5.74
CA TRP A 31 -0.93 -22.86 4.80
C TRP A 31 -1.06 -21.40 5.25
N LEU A 32 0.07 -20.73 5.46
CA LEU A 32 0.18 -19.31 5.71
C LEU A 32 0.74 -18.62 4.47
N CYS A 33 0.01 -17.61 4.01
CA CYS A 33 0.42 -16.79 2.87
C CYS A 33 1.49 -15.77 3.30
N TYR A 34 2.18 -15.17 2.34
CA TYR A 34 3.25 -14.18 2.56
C TYR A 34 2.82 -12.94 3.37
N ASP A 35 1.53 -12.66 3.48
CA ASP A 35 0.95 -11.56 4.26
C ASP A 35 0.39 -12.02 5.62
N GLN A 36 0.64 -13.27 6.03
CA GLN A 36 0.11 -13.91 7.25
C GLN A 36 1.22 -14.45 8.16
N LEU A 37 2.32 -13.69 8.29
CA LEU A 37 3.54 -14.14 8.97
C LEU A 37 3.48 -13.89 10.48
N ASN A 38 2.44 -14.44 11.16
CA ASN A 38 2.29 -14.36 12.62
C ASN A 38 1.53 -15.58 13.17
N LEU A 39 2.10 -16.22 14.19
CA LEU A 39 1.49 -17.40 14.80
C LEU A 39 0.22 -17.09 15.58
N GLU A 40 -0.02 -15.84 15.97
CA GLU A 40 -1.27 -15.45 16.63
C GLU A 40 -2.50 -15.64 15.72
N LEU A 41 -2.32 -15.64 14.40
CA LEU A 41 -3.38 -15.90 13.43
C LEU A 41 -3.92 -17.33 13.51
N LEU A 42 -3.16 -18.26 14.12
CA LEU A 42 -3.53 -19.67 14.25
C LEU A 42 -4.52 -19.95 15.40
N ARG A 43 -4.93 -18.96 16.19
CA ARG A 43 -5.73 -19.16 17.40
C ARG A 43 -7.01 -19.99 17.20
N ASP A 44 -7.67 -19.83 16.05
CA ASP A 44 -8.91 -20.57 15.72
C ASP A 44 -8.63 -21.92 15.03
N VAL A 45 -7.41 -22.16 14.60
CA VAL A 45 -7.04 -23.38 13.86
C VAL A 45 -6.36 -24.38 14.81
N SER A 46 -5.25 -24.00 15.39
CA SER A 46 -4.51 -24.75 16.41
C SER A 46 -3.36 -23.90 16.92
N THR A 47 -3.13 -23.92 18.24
CA THR A 47 -2.00 -23.23 18.87
C THR A 47 -0.91 -24.16 19.36
N GLN A 48 -1.06 -25.49 19.16
CA GLN A 48 -0.10 -26.47 19.67
C GLN A 48 0.91 -26.89 18.60
N PRO A 49 2.18 -26.44 18.70
CA PRO A 49 3.25 -26.82 17.76
C PRO A 49 3.40 -28.33 17.58
N SER A 50 3.10 -29.09 18.64
CA SER A 50 3.24 -30.54 18.63
C SER A 50 2.30 -31.28 17.67
N ASN A 51 1.23 -30.65 17.21
CA ASN A 51 0.18 -31.29 16.42
C ASN A 51 -0.11 -30.53 15.10
N THR A 52 0.51 -29.37 14.88
CA THR A 52 0.25 -28.49 13.73
C THR A 52 1.52 -28.30 12.92
N GLY A 53 1.49 -28.65 11.65
CA GLY A 53 2.50 -28.31 10.67
C GLY A 53 2.13 -27.04 9.92
N LEU A 54 3.12 -26.24 9.54
CA LEU A 54 2.96 -25.04 8.74
C LEU A 54 3.44 -25.28 7.30
N ILE A 55 2.73 -24.71 6.35
CA ILE A 55 3.10 -24.70 4.94
C ILE A 55 3.37 -23.25 4.55
N LEU A 56 4.52 -22.98 3.94
CA LEU A 56 4.87 -21.70 3.32
C LEU A 56 5.28 -21.98 1.87
N ILE A 57 4.76 -21.16 0.93
CA ILE A 57 4.99 -21.38 -0.50
C ILE A 57 5.55 -20.11 -1.14
N GLU A 58 6.77 -20.18 -1.69
CA GLU A 58 7.32 -19.21 -2.62
C GLU A 58 6.90 -19.57 -4.03
N SER A 59 6.08 -18.73 -4.67
CA SER A 59 5.65 -18.90 -6.06
C SER A 59 6.34 -17.87 -6.96
N SER A 60 7.21 -18.32 -7.86
CA SER A 60 7.79 -17.40 -8.86
C SER A 60 6.76 -16.94 -9.89
N ALA A 61 5.70 -17.74 -10.17
CA ALA A 61 4.58 -17.31 -11.00
C ALA A 61 3.87 -16.08 -10.39
N LYS A 62 3.62 -16.08 -9.07
CA LYS A 62 3.05 -14.91 -8.38
C LYS A 62 3.97 -13.69 -8.48
N GLY A 63 5.29 -13.88 -8.30
CA GLY A 63 6.28 -12.81 -8.42
C GLY A 63 6.41 -12.24 -9.85
N LYS A 64 6.17 -13.06 -10.87
CA LYS A 64 6.22 -12.68 -12.30
C LYS A 64 4.89 -12.15 -12.83
N ALA A 65 3.80 -12.29 -12.09
CA ALA A 65 2.47 -11.85 -12.53
C ALA A 65 2.41 -10.34 -12.84
N HIS A 66 3.27 -9.56 -12.20
CA HIS A 66 3.39 -8.12 -12.37
C HIS A 66 4.85 -7.67 -12.18
N PRO A 67 5.23 -6.49 -12.71
CA PRO A 67 6.58 -5.95 -12.56
C PRO A 67 6.78 -5.33 -11.16
N TYR A 68 6.70 -6.13 -10.13
CA TYR A 68 6.90 -5.68 -8.76
C TYR A 68 8.31 -5.14 -8.54
N HIS A 69 8.44 -4.09 -7.75
CA HIS A 69 9.72 -3.55 -7.35
C HIS A 69 10.59 -4.62 -6.65
N LYS A 70 11.88 -4.72 -7.02
CA LYS A 70 12.79 -5.73 -6.47
C LYS A 70 12.87 -5.69 -4.94
N GLN A 71 12.85 -4.49 -4.34
CA GLN A 71 12.80 -4.31 -2.88
C GLN A 71 11.57 -4.98 -2.26
N LYS A 72 10.39 -4.87 -2.89
CA LYS A 72 9.16 -5.52 -2.43
C LYS A 72 9.29 -7.03 -2.44
N LEU A 73 9.76 -7.60 -3.56
CA LEU A 73 9.96 -9.05 -3.68
C LEU A 73 10.97 -9.56 -2.64
N ALA A 74 12.12 -8.88 -2.50
CA ALA A 74 13.14 -9.25 -1.54
C ALA A 74 12.62 -9.17 -0.10
N PHE A 75 11.90 -8.11 0.25
CA PHE A 75 11.30 -7.94 1.57
C PHE A 75 10.30 -9.06 1.91
N LEU A 76 9.40 -9.39 0.98
CA LEU A 76 8.41 -10.45 1.16
C LEU A 76 9.10 -11.82 1.37
N LEU A 77 10.00 -12.20 0.47
CA LEU A 77 10.66 -13.49 0.50
C LEU A 77 11.57 -13.63 1.73
N SER A 78 12.31 -12.59 2.10
CA SER A 78 13.17 -12.63 3.27
C SER A 78 12.35 -12.76 4.57
N ASN A 79 11.25 -12.00 4.72
CA ASN A 79 10.36 -12.15 5.86
C ASN A 79 9.72 -13.55 5.94
N MET A 80 9.33 -14.14 4.80
CA MET A 80 8.82 -15.52 4.79
C MET A 80 9.84 -16.53 5.28
N ARG A 81 11.11 -16.44 4.83
CA ARG A 81 12.17 -17.36 5.22
C ARG A 81 12.56 -17.21 6.68
N HIS A 82 12.71 -15.96 7.18
CA HIS A 82 12.95 -15.71 8.59
C HIS A 82 11.81 -16.23 9.46
N PHE A 83 10.56 -15.96 9.08
CA PHE A 83 9.40 -16.48 9.80
C PHE A 83 9.37 -18.03 9.84
N ALA A 84 9.76 -18.69 8.75
CA ALA A 84 9.86 -20.15 8.73
C ALA A 84 10.87 -20.68 9.77
N VAL A 85 12.05 -20.06 9.84
CA VAL A 85 13.09 -20.41 10.85
C VAL A 85 12.60 -20.11 12.26
N GLU A 86 11.97 -18.97 12.48
CA GLU A 86 11.40 -18.55 13.77
C GLU A 86 10.31 -19.52 14.25
N ALA A 87 9.44 -19.98 13.34
CA ALA A 87 8.40 -20.97 13.65
C ALA A 87 9.00 -22.33 14.03
N VAL A 88 10.04 -22.77 13.33
CA VAL A 88 10.78 -24.00 13.70
C VAL A 88 11.39 -23.87 15.09
N ASN A 89 11.98 -22.73 15.41
CA ASN A 89 12.57 -22.47 16.74
C ASN A 89 11.49 -22.44 17.85
N GLN A 90 10.22 -22.17 17.51
CA GLN A 90 9.08 -22.27 18.41
C GLN A 90 8.45 -23.68 18.45
N GLY A 91 9.05 -24.67 17.74
CA GLY A 91 8.68 -26.08 17.80
C GLY A 91 7.66 -26.52 16.76
N PHE A 92 7.31 -25.68 15.77
CA PHE A 92 6.48 -26.07 14.64
C PHE A 92 7.27 -26.91 13.63
N GLU A 93 6.61 -27.88 13.00
CA GLU A 93 7.10 -28.49 11.77
C GLU A 93 6.74 -27.56 10.60
N VAL A 94 7.71 -27.26 9.73
CA VAL A 94 7.50 -26.33 8.61
C VAL A 94 7.86 -27.02 7.30
N GLN A 95 6.92 -27.06 6.36
CA GLN A 95 7.16 -27.37 4.95
C GLN A 95 7.30 -26.06 4.18
N TYR A 96 8.51 -25.77 3.74
CA TYR A 96 8.82 -24.61 2.91
C TYR A 96 9.00 -25.05 1.47
N ILE A 97 8.15 -24.54 0.58
CA ILE A 97 8.05 -24.97 -0.82
C ILE A 97 8.41 -23.82 -1.74
N ILE A 98 9.30 -24.09 -2.67
CA ILE A 98 9.66 -23.17 -3.74
C ILE A 98 9.12 -23.76 -5.04
N THR A 99 8.26 -23.03 -5.75
CA THR A 99 7.63 -23.49 -6.99
C THR A 99 7.69 -22.42 -8.08
N GLU A 100 7.78 -22.88 -9.33
CA GLU A 100 7.56 -22.01 -10.50
C GLU A 100 6.09 -21.86 -10.86
N GLY A 101 5.22 -22.71 -10.30
CA GLY A 101 3.78 -22.75 -10.53
C GLY A 101 2.97 -21.87 -9.58
N SER A 102 1.65 -22.06 -9.65
CA SER A 102 0.66 -21.36 -8.85
C SER A 102 0.55 -21.92 -7.42
N TYR A 103 -0.08 -21.16 -6.50
CA TYR A 103 -0.46 -21.68 -5.18
C TYR A 103 -1.47 -22.82 -5.30
N HIS A 104 -2.43 -22.70 -6.22
CA HIS A 104 -3.41 -23.73 -6.51
C HIS A 104 -2.73 -25.08 -6.80
N ASP A 105 -1.75 -25.11 -7.71
CA ASP A 105 -1.09 -26.36 -8.12
C ASP A 105 -0.24 -26.94 -7.00
N ALA A 106 0.49 -26.09 -6.28
CA ALA A 106 1.31 -26.51 -5.15
C ALA A 106 0.46 -27.12 -4.02
N LEU A 107 -0.64 -26.47 -3.65
CA LEU A 107 -1.55 -26.94 -2.60
C LEU A 107 -2.28 -28.23 -3.03
N ARG A 108 -2.71 -28.36 -4.28
CA ARG A 108 -3.32 -29.56 -4.81
C ARG A 108 -2.36 -30.74 -4.75
N HIS A 109 -1.10 -30.52 -5.09
CA HIS A 109 -0.07 -31.55 -4.99
C HIS A 109 0.16 -31.98 -3.54
N LEU A 110 0.31 -31.02 -2.63
CA LEU A 110 0.48 -31.29 -1.20
C LEU A 110 -0.67 -32.03 -0.56
N HIS A 111 -1.91 -31.71 -0.92
CA HIS A 111 -3.08 -32.39 -0.40
C HIS A 111 -2.98 -33.91 -0.57
N SER A 112 -2.39 -34.42 -1.66
CA SER A 112 -2.20 -35.86 -1.88
C SER A 112 -1.32 -36.52 -0.83
N THR A 113 -0.48 -35.75 -0.14
CA THR A 113 0.48 -36.24 0.88
C THR A 113 0.01 -35.96 2.30
N VAL A 114 -0.53 -34.77 2.55
CA VAL A 114 -0.86 -34.30 3.90
C VAL A 114 -2.36 -34.37 4.23
N GLY A 115 -3.20 -34.64 3.26
CA GLY A 115 -4.67 -34.60 3.40
C GLY A 115 -5.21 -33.18 3.33
N GLN A 116 -6.38 -32.93 3.93
CA GLN A 116 -7.02 -31.62 3.93
C GLN A 116 -6.11 -30.57 4.55
N ILE A 117 -5.87 -29.48 3.80
CA ILE A 117 -5.07 -28.35 4.24
C ILE A 117 -6.00 -27.28 4.82
N GLN A 118 -5.55 -26.62 5.89
CA GLN A 118 -6.22 -25.47 6.46
C GLN A 118 -5.54 -24.19 5.99
N ALA A 119 -6.27 -23.08 5.91
CA ALA A 119 -5.75 -21.75 5.59
C ALA A 119 -6.48 -20.69 6.39
N ILE A 120 -5.87 -19.52 6.52
CA ILE A 120 -6.53 -18.31 6.99
C ILE A 120 -7.06 -17.55 5.77
N GLU A 121 -8.23 -16.94 5.88
CA GLU A 121 -8.81 -16.13 4.80
C GLU A 121 -7.79 -15.11 4.26
N HIS A 122 -7.64 -15.06 2.93
CA HIS A 122 -6.65 -14.19 2.30
C HIS A 122 -7.19 -12.77 2.09
N ALA A 123 -6.38 -11.76 2.41
CA ALA A 123 -6.75 -10.37 2.19
C ALA A 123 -6.77 -10.00 0.69
N GLU A 124 -5.81 -10.47 -0.10
CA GLU A 124 -5.76 -10.21 -1.53
C GLU A 124 -6.83 -10.99 -2.31
N ARG A 125 -7.59 -10.27 -3.14
CA ARG A 125 -8.61 -10.85 -4.01
C ARG A 125 -8.05 -11.86 -4.99
N SER A 126 -6.91 -11.55 -5.59
CA SER A 126 -6.28 -12.47 -6.56
C SER A 126 -5.95 -13.83 -5.96
N THR A 127 -5.48 -13.87 -4.72
CA THR A 127 -5.18 -15.11 -4.00
C THR A 127 -6.45 -15.87 -3.63
N ARG A 128 -7.51 -15.17 -3.16
CA ARG A 128 -8.81 -15.81 -2.90
C ARG A 128 -9.36 -16.51 -4.14
N LEU A 129 -9.34 -15.82 -5.30
CA LEU A 129 -9.84 -16.40 -6.56
C LEU A 129 -8.98 -17.57 -7.04
N GLU A 130 -7.67 -17.50 -6.88
CA GLU A 130 -6.75 -18.57 -7.29
C GLU A 130 -7.02 -19.87 -6.53
N VAL A 131 -7.33 -19.80 -5.24
CA VAL A 131 -7.52 -20.98 -4.39
C VAL A 131 -8.97 -21.39 -4.22
N GLN A 132 -9.95 -20.61 -4.69
CA GLN A 132 -11.36 -20.90 -4.56
C GLN A 132 -11.74 -22.31 -5.08
N PRO A 133 -11.21 -22.82 -6.21
CA PRO A 133 -11.50 -24.18 -6.64
C PRO A 133 -11.14 -25.26 -5.60
N LEU A 134 -10.04 -25.06 -4.85
CA LEU A 134 -9.64 -26.01 -3.80
C LEU A 134 -10.59 -25.96 -2.59
N VAL A 135 -11.16 -24.79 -2.30
CA VAL A 135 -12.19 -24.62 -1.27
C VAL A 135 -13.47 -25.32 -1.68
N ASP A 136 -13.93 -25.12 -2.91
CA ASP A 136 -15.16 -25.72 -3.46
C ASP A 136 -15.06 -27.26 -3.50
N GLU A 137 -13.88 -27.80 -3.75
CA GLU A 137 -13.60 -29.24 -3.73
C GLU A 137 -13.39 -29.81 -2.31
N GLY A 138 -13.34 -28.96 -1.26
CA GLY A 138 -13.09 -29.38 0.13
C GLY A 138 -11.65 -29.80 0.43
N LEU A 139 -10.71 -29.48 -0.45
CA LEU A 139 -9.26 -29.76 -0.27
C LEU A 139 -8.60 -28.73 0.63
N LEU A 140 -9.12 -27.48 0.63
CA LEU A 140 -8.66 -26.37 1.45
C LEU A 140 -9.81 -25.88 2.35
N LEU A 141 -9.58 -25.90 3.68
CA LEU A 141 -10.53 -25.37 4.67
C LEU A 141 -10.07 -24.00 5.12
N VAL A 142 -10.85 -22.96 4.85
CA VAL A 142 -10.51 -21.56 5.15
C VAL A 142 -11.15 -21.12 6.46
N HIS A 143 -10.35 -20.58 7.37
CA HIS A 143 -10.75 -19.99 8.65
C HIS A 143 -10.77 -18.46 8.58
N PRO A 144 -11.60 -17.79 9.41
CA PRO A 144 -11.65 -16.34 9.46
C PRO A 144 -10.28 -15.72 9.81
N HIS A 145 -9.97 -14.59 9.20
CA HIS A 145 -8.74 -13.84 9.46
C HIS A 145 -8.85 -12.99 10.74
N ARG A 146 -8.09 -13.32 11.77
CA ARG A 146 -8.11 -12.65 13.09
C ARG A 146 -7.10 -11.51 13.23
N GLY A 147 -6.40 -11.16 12.17
CA GLY A 147 -5.40 -10.09 12.15
C GLY A 147 -5.95 -8.69 11.94
N TRP A 148 -7.27 -8.52 11.83
CA TRP A 148 -7.93 -7.23 11.69
C TRP A 148 -8.39 -6.68 13.05
N LEU A 149 -8.39 -5.35 13.20
CA LEU A 149 -8.87 -4.65 14.40
C LEU A 149 -10.40 -4.63 14.50
N THR A 150 -11.06 -4.79 13.36
CA THR A 150 -12.51 -4.64 13.22
C THR A 150 -13.07 -5.78 12.37
N THR A 151 -14.37 -5.99 12.48
CA THR A 151 -15.09 -6.99 11.69
C THR A 151 -15.91 -6.35 10.58
N GLU A 152 -16.23 -7.12 9.53
CA GLU A 152 -17.13 -6.69 8.47
C GLU A 152 -18.50 -6.29 9.03
N ALA A 153 -19.01 -7.02 10.04
CA ALA A 153 -20.26 -6.66 10.73
C ALA A 153 -20.18 -5.26 11.36
N LEU A 154 -19.07 -4.92 12.05
CA LEU A 154 -18.88 -3.59 12.62
C LEU A 154 -18.81 -2.51 11.53
N PHE A 155 -18.19 -2.80 10.40
CA PHE A 155 -18.14 -1.89 9.25
C PHE A 155 -19.56 -1.65 8.69
N THR A 156 -20.29 -2.74 8.39
CA THR A 156 -21.64 -2.67 7.83
C THR A 156 -22.63 -1.97 8.77
N ASP A 157 -22.54 -2.23 10.07
CA ASP A 157 -23.33 -1.52 11.09
C ASP A 157 -23.02 -0.02 11.14
N SER A 158 -21.79 0.37 10.79
CA SER A 158 -21.33 1.77 10.86
C SER A 158 -21.75 2.58 9.63
N VAL A 159 -21.65 2.01 8.43
CA VAL A 159 -21.75 2.75 7.17
C VAL A 159 -22.69 2.10 6.14
N GLY A 160 -23.27 0.94 6.46
CA GLY A 160 -24.07 0.16 5.52
C GLY A 160 -23.21 -0.66 4.56
N ASN A 161 -23.90 -1.40 3.68
CA ASN A 161 -23.28 -2.24 2.63
C ASN A 161 -23.35 -1.60 1.24
N GLN A 162 -23.85 -0.38 1.13
CA GLN A 162 -23.96 0.39 -0.11
C GLN A 162 -23.35 1.79 0.06
N PRO A 163 -22.77 2.37 -1.00
CA PRO A 163 -22.25 3.74 -0.94
C PRO A 163 -23.37 4.77 -0.68
N PRO A 164 -23.02 5.92 -0.11
CA PRO A 164 -21.67 6.39 0.17
C PRO A 164 -21.12 5.89 1.50
N PHE A 165 -19.98 5.21 1.46
CA PHE A 165 -19.26 4.82 2.68
C PHE A 165 -18.61 6.06 3.31
N ARG A 166 -18.85 6.31 4.60
CA ARG A 166 -18.35 7.51 5.29
C ARG A 166 -17.37 7.15 6.38
N MET A 167 -16.09 7.44 6.15
CA MET A 167 -15.02 7.16 7.12
C MET A 167 -15.30 7.72 8.51
N ASP A 168 -15.84 8.95 8.60
CA ASP A 168 -16.15 9.59 9.88
C ASP A 168 -17.15 8.77 10.72
N ALA A 169 -18.17 8.19 10.08
CA ALA A 169 -19.16 7.34 10.76
C ALA A 169 -18.51 6.05 11.27
N PHE A 170 -17.72 5.38 10.44
CA PHE A 170 -16.97 4.18 10.84
C PHE A 170 -16.00 4.48 11.98
N TYR A 171 -15.18 5.52 11.84
CA TYR A 171 -14.20 5.93 12.84
C TYR A 171 -14.82 6.18 14.22
N ARG A 172 -15.92 6.93 14.28
CA ARG A 172 -16.63 7.22 15.52
C ARG A 172 -17.20 5.96 16.14
N ASN A 173 -17.74 5.05 15.33
CA ASN A 173 -18.33 3.81 15.84
C ASN A 173 -17.25 2.86 16.36
N VAL A 174 -16.15 2.69 15.64
CA VAL A 174 -14.99 1.90 16.10
C VAL A 174 -14.51 2.42 17.45
N ARG A 175 -14.26 3.74 17.61
CA ARG A 175 -13.80 4.32 18.87
C ARG A 175 -14.78 4.12 20.01
N ARG A 176 -16.09 4.18 19.77
CA ARG A 176 -17.10 3.89 20.81
C ARG A 176 -17.10 2.42 21.22
N LYS A 177 -16.92 1.50 20.28
CA LYS A 177 -16.91 0.05 20.53
C LYS A 177 -15.65 -0.43 21.22
N THR A 178 -14.49 0.10 20.83
CA THR A 178 -13.18 -0.29 21.38
C THR A 178 -12.82 0.46 22.67
N GLY A 179 -13.41 1.63 22.90
CA GLY A 179 -13.01 2.51 24.01
C GLY A 179 -11.73 3.31 23.72
N TRP A 180 -11.08 3.17 22.57
CA TRP A 180 -9.83 3.88 22.26
C TRP A 180 -10.02 5.39 22.27
N LEU A 181 -9.20 6.08 23.09
CA LEU A 181 -9.27 7.53 23.29
C LEU A 181 -10.67 8.02 23.72
N MET A 182 -11.38 7.18 24.48
CA MET A 182 -12.69 7.49 25.06
C MET A 182 -12.61 7.49 26.58
N HIS A 183 -13.37 8.38 27.21
CA HIS A 183 -13.57 8.43 28.66
C HIS A 183 -15.05 8.68 28.94
N GLU A 184 -15.69 7.84 29.75
CA GLU A 184 -17.12 7.92 30.09
C GLU A 184 -18.04 8.10 28.86
N GLY A 185 -17.76 7.36 27.78
CA GLY A 185 -18.54 7.40 26.53
C GLY A 185 -18.33 8.63 25.67
N LYS A 186 -17.43 9.55 26.05
CA LYS A 186 -17.07 10.75 25.30
C LYS A 186 -15.63 10.67 24.77
N PRO A 187 -15.33 11.29 23.61
CA PRO A 187 -13.96 11.34 23.13
C PRO A 187 -13.09 12.20 24.05
N ILE A 188 -11.90 11.71 24.39
CA ILE A 188 -10.87 12.48 25.09
C ILE A 188 -10.56 13.74 24.25
N GLY A 189 -10.41 14.89 24.88
CA GLY A 189 -10.22 16.17 24.19
C GLY A 189 -11.52 16.78 23.61
N GLY A 190 -12.70 16.17 23.86
CA GLY A 190 -14.00 16.73 23.48
C GLY A 190 -14.40 16.55 22.01
N GLN A 191 -13.50 16.06 21.15
CA GLN A 191 -13.74 15.83 19.73
C GLN A 191 -13.15 14.49 19.26
N PHE A 192 -13.74 13.90 18.20
CA PHE A 192 -13.27 12.63 17.68
C PHE A 192 -11.99 12.76 16.84
N SER A 193 -11.79 13.85 16.12
CA SER A 193 -10.63 14.04 15.23
C SER A 193 -9.90 15.32 15.55
N HIS A 194 -8.58 15.23 15.63
CA HIS A 194 -7.63 16.33 15.79
C HIS A 194 -6.87 16.65 14.48
N ASP A 195 -7.36 16.17 13.33
CA ASP A 195 -6.76 16.37 12.01
C ASP A 195 -6.43 17.85 11.67
N GLY A 196 -7.23 18.79 12.22
CA GLY A 196 -6.95 20.23 12.06
C GLY A 196 -5.63 20.68 12.72
N GLU A 197 -5.13 19.97 13.71
CA GLU A 197 -3.89 20.24 14.44
C GLU A 197 -2.67 19.59 13.76
N ASN A 198 -2.91 18.64 12.85
CA ASN A 198 -1.93 17.75 12.22
C ASN A 198 -1.40 18.24 10.86
N ARG A 199 -1.57 19.54 10.55
CA ARG A 199 -1.22 20.13 9.24
C ARG A 199 -0.14 21.20 9.36
N LYS A 200 0.84 20.98 10.25
CA LYS A 200 1.98 21.89 10.40
C LYS A 200 3.06 21.56 9.36
N PRO A 201 3.57 22.57 8.60
CA PRO A 201 4.74 22.35 7.78
C PRO A 201 5.98 22.17 8.66
N TRP A 202 6.84 21.20 8.33
CA TRP A 202 8.13 21.05 8.99
C TRP A 202 9.15 22.02 8.39
N LYS A 203 9.95 22.67 9.25
CA LYS A 203 10.92 23.71 8.86
C LYS A 203 12.34 23.44 9.39
N GLY A 204 12.66 22.17 9.61
CA GLY A 204 13.99 21.76 10.10
C GLY A 204 14.05 21.48 11.59
N ASP A 205 13.02 21.82 12.36
CA ASP A 205 12.94 21.59 13.80
C ASP A 205 11.53 21.13 14.19
N PRO A 206 11.38 20.12 15.06
CA PRO A 206 12.41 19.25 15.62
C PRO A 206 13.07 18.33 14.57
N MET A 207 14.28 17.82 14.87
CA MET A 207 14.93 16.85 14.02
C MET A 207 14.20 15.50 14.07
N PRO A 208 13.87 14.91 12.92
CA PRO A 208 13.27 13.59 12.89
C PRO A 208 14.25 12.51 13.37
N PRO A 209 13.74 11.41 13.95
CA PRO A 209 14.56 10.25 14.25
C PRO A 209 15.27 9.71 12.99
N SER A 210 16.48 9.19 13.17
CA SER A 210 17.23 8.55 12.10
C SER A 210 16.59 7.19 11.77
N ALA A 211 16.27 6.94 10.51
CA ALA A 211 15.74 5.64 10.10
C ALA A 211 16.72 4.52 10.49
N PRO A 212 16.24 3.39 11.03
CA PRO A 212 17.10 2.30 11.46
C PRO A 212 17.77 1.62 10.27
N HIS A 213 18.98 1.13 10.51
CA HIS A 213 19.67 0.20 9.64
C HIS A 213 19.60 -1.21 10.23
N PHE A 214 19.38 -2.19 9.37
CA PHE A 214 19.26 -3.60 9.74
C PHE A 214 20.49 -4.37 9.26
N ALA A 215 20.89 -5.36 10.04
CA ALA A 215 21.99 -6.23 9.66
C ALA A 215 21.51 -7.22 8.59
N VAL A 216 22.21 -7.27 7.48
CA VAL A 216 21.95 -8.25 6.41
C VAL A 216 22.60 -9.57 6.80
N ASP A 217 21.84 -10.64 6.84
CA ASP A 217 22.32 -11.99 7.11
C ASP A 217 22.36 -12.87 5.84
N HIS A 218 22.69 -14.14 5.99
CA HIS A 218 22.81 -15.09 4.87
C HIS A 218 21.48 -15.33 4.14
N ILE A 219 20.32 -15.24 4.82
CA ILE A 219 18.99 -15.36 4.21
C ILE A 219 18.75 -14.16 3.30
N ASP A 220 19.06 -12.97 3.79
CA ASP A 220 18.90 -11.72 3.05
C ASP A 220 19.81 -11.68 1.80
N GLU A 221 21.06 -12.15 1.94
CA GLU A 221 22.00 -12.25 0.82
C GLU A 221 21.49 -13.21 -0.26
N GLU A 222 21.04 -14.42 0.16
CA GLU A 222 20.49 -15.43 -0.75
C GLU A 222 19.25 -14.90 -1.48
N VAL A 223 18.31 -14.27 -0.77
CA VAL A 223 17.11 -13.69 -1.35
C VAL A 223 17.44 -12.56 -2.32
N THR A 224 18.40 -11.71 -1.99
CA THR A 224 18.85 -10.63 -2.89
C THR A 224 19.41 -11.18 -4.19
N LEU A 225 20.24 -12.23 -4.13
CA LEU A 225 20.77 -12.93 -5.30
C LEU A 225 19.65 -13.58 -6.12
N LEU A 226 18.70 -14.25 -5.45
CA LEU A 226 17.53 -14.87 -6.09
C LEU A 226 16.69 -13.84 -6.85
N VAL A 227 16.34 -12.72 -6.20
CA VAL A 227 15.52 -11.66 -6.83
C VAL A 227 16.22 -11.08 -8.05
N ASN A 228 17.52 -10.79 -7.95
CA ASN A 228 18.27 -10.26 -9.10
C ASN A 228 18.38 -11.26 -10.26
N ARG A 229 18.43 -12.56 -9.98
CA ARG A 229 18.53 -13.63 -10.98
C ARG A 229 17.20 -13.92 -11.68
N PHE A 230 16.10 -14.03 -10.92
CA PHE A 230 14.81 -14.49 -11.46
C PHE A 230 13.89 -13.37 -11.90
N PHE A 231 14.19 -12.12 -11.48
CA PHE A 231 13.43 -10.91 -11.80
C PHE A 231 14.34 -9.79 -12.32
N PRO A 232 15.21 -10.04 -13.33
CA PRO A 232 16.23 -9.08 -13.79
C PRO A 232 15.62 -7.77 -14.28
N ASP A 233 14.47 -7.85 -14.98
CA ASP A 233 13.80 -6.72 -15.63
C ASP A 233 12.81 -5.98 -14.70
N HIS A 234 12.67 -6.44 -13.47
CA HIS A 234 11.83 -5.77 -12.48
C HIS A 234 12.47 -4.47 -11.97
N PRO A 235 11.63 -3.46 -11.58
CA PRO A 235 12.12 -2.14 -11.23
C PRO A 235 12.88 -2.09 -9.92
N GLY A 236 13.67 -1.03 -9.81
CA GLY A 236 14.40 -0.71 -8.60
C GLY A 236 15.49 -1.72 -8.24
N THR A 237 15.98 -1.60 -7.02
CA THR A 237 17.03 -2.47 -6.46
C THR A 237 16.58 -3.04 -5.13
N ALA A 238 17.10 -4.21 -4.76
CA ALA A 238 16.90 -4.79 -3.43
C ALA A 238 18.02 -4.34 -2.49
N ASN A 239 17.64 -3.72 -1.37
CA ASN A 239 18.57 -3.32 -0.30
C ASN A 239 17.93 -3.65 1.06
N LEU A 240 18.13 -4.87 1.54
CA LEU A 240 17.53 -5.36 2.77
C LEU A 240 18.10 -4.72 4.04
N SER A 241 19.20 -3.96 3.96
CA SER A 241 19.70 -3.19 5.11
C SER A 241 18.81 -2.01 5.51
N THR A 242 17.82 -1.64 4.68
CA THR A 242 16.91 -0.51 4.93
C THR A 242 15.51 -0.93 5.39
N VAL A 243 15.24 -2.24 5.44
CA VAL A 243 13.93 -2.79 5.79
C VAL A 243 14.08 -3.97 6.77
N PRO A 244 13.16 -4.12 7.73
CA PRO A 244 13.22 -5.20 8.73
C PRO A 244 12.82 -6.55 8.11
N THR A 245 13.59 -7.59 8.36
CA THR A 245 13.35 -8.94 7.83
C THR A 245 13.21 -10.01 8.90
N SER A 246 13.94 -9.89 10.02
CA SER A 246 13.91 -10.81 11.15
C SER A 246 13.07 -10.29 12.31
N GLN A 247 12.74 -11.15 13.30
CA GLN A 247 12.04 -10.74 14.53
C GLN A 247 12.81 -9.67 15.30
N HIS A 248 14.14 -9.75 15.35
CA HIS A 248 14.97 -8.72 15.96
C HIS A 248 14.85 -7.36 15.25
N ASP A 249 14.73 -7.36 13.93
CA ASP A 249 14.52 -6.13 13.16
C ASP A 249 13.12 -5.56 13.36
N VAL A 250 12.11 -6.41 13.54
CA VAL A 250 10.75 -5.99 13.92
C VAL A 250 10.78 -5.23 15.25
N GLU A 251 11.53 -5.70 16.24
CA GLU A 251 11.70 -5.02 17.53
C GLU A 251 12.35 -3.64 17.37
N LYS A 252 13.40 -3.53 16.53
CA LYS A 252 14.03 -2.24 16.20
C LYS A 252 13.06 -1.30 15.47
N ALA A 253 12.24 -1.83 14.56
CA ALA A 253 11.23 -1.04 13.85
C ALA A 253 10.15 -0.49 14.81
N LEU A 254 9.73 -1.27 15.80
CA LEU A 254 8.80 -0.83 16.84
C LEU A 254 9.42 0.23 17.76
N ALA A 255 10.71 0.09 18.12
CA ALA A 255 11.43 1.12 18.88
C ALA A 255 11.50 2.44 18.10
N PHE A 256 11.89 2.39 16.82
CA PHE A 256 11.89 3.57 15.94
C PHE A 256 10.49 4.21 15.81
N ALA A 257 9.44 3.39 15.72
CA ALA A 257 8.07 3.90 15.67
C ALA A 257 7.70 4.67 16.95
N SER A 258 8.16 4.21 18.12
CA SER A 258 7.98 4.92 19.39
C SER A 258 8.70 6.27 19.39
N GLU A 259 9.90 6.36 18.82
CA GLU A 259 10.64 7.64 18.68
C GLU A 259 9.93 8.64 17.76
N CYS A 260 9.12 8.17 16.80
CA CYS A 260 8.33 9.02 15.91
C CYS A 260 7.08 9.60 16.57
N MET A 261 6.51 8.92 17.59
CA MET A 261 5.21 9.26 18.19
C MET A 261 5.08 10.70 18.71
N PRO A 262 6.13 11.32 19.34
CA PRO A 262 6.04 12.69 19.86
C PRO A 262 5.60 13.73 18.83
N HIS A 263 5.82 13.46 17.56
CA HIS A 263 5.60 14.42 16.47
C HIS A 263 4.80 13.85 15.28
N PHE A 264 4.36 12.60 15.38
CA PHE A 264 3.67 11.88 14.31
C PHE A 264 2.48 12.67 13.75
N GLY A 265 1.51 13.01 14.58
CA GLY A 265 0.32 13.75 14.17
C GLY A 265 0.65 15.17 13.75
N THR A 266 1.43 15.89 14.55
CA THR A 266 1.75 17.30 14.31
C THR A 266 2.30 17.56 12.90
N TYR A 267 3.17 16.69 12.37
CA TYR A 267 3.78 16.80 11.05
C TYR A 267 3.31 15.73 10.05
N GLU A 268 2.14 15.14 10.29
CA GLU A 268 1.55 14.08 9.48
C GLU A 268 1.47 14.46 7.99
N ASP A 269 1.11 15.71 7.71
CA ASP A 269 0.95 16.27 6.35
C ASP A 269 2.23 16.96 5.80
N ALA A 270 3.33 16.99 6.55
CA ALA A 270 4.56 17.64 6.08
C ALA A 270 5.32 16.75 5.10
N MET A 271 6.03 17.39 4.16
CA MET A 271 6.93 16.73 3.21
C MET A 271 8.30 17.40 3.26
N SER A 272 9.38 16.68 2.98
CA SER A 272 10.73 17.25 2.92
C SER A 272 11.52 16.70 1.74
N ALA A 273 12.30 17.60 1.12
CA ALA A 273 13.26 17.26 0.08
C ALA A 273 14.52 16.57 0.63
N THR A 274 14.80 16.76 1.91
CA THR A 274 16.03 16.28 2.56
C THR A 274 15.81 15.13 3.53
N ASN A 275 14.58 14.94 4.05
CA ASN A 275 14.23 13.85 4.94
C ASN A 275 13.01 13.11 4.41
N LYS A 276 13.23 11.92 3.82
CA LYS A 276 12.19 11.11 3.18
C LYS A 276 11.10 10.63 4.15
N GLY A 277 11.40 10.48 5.44
CA GLY A 277 10.53 9.83 6.43
C GLY A 277 9.86 10.78 7.41
N LEU A 278 10.48 11.91 7.72
CA LEU A 278 10.08 12.77 8.83
C LEU A 278 9.75 11.94 10.09
N PHE A 279 8.54 12.08 10.63
CA PHE A 279 8.08 11.38 11.83
C PHE A 279 7.17 10.19 11.51
N HIS A 280 7.22 9.66 10.28
CA HIS A 280 6.44 8.48 9.90
C HIS A 280 7.08 7.18 10.37
N THR A 281 6.28 6.33 11.03
CA THR A 281 6.75 5.13 11.75
C THR A 281 7.28 4.01 10.84
N ARG A 282 6.99 4.02 9.54
CA ARG A 282 7.35 2.99 8.56
C ARG A 282 6.85 1.57 8.90
N LEU A 283 5.86 1.43 9.79
CA LEU A 283 5.34 0.11 10.20
C LEU A 283 4.41 -0.54 9.16
N ALA A 284 3.87 0.23 8.20
CA ALA A 284 2.87 -0.27 7.26
C ALA A 284 3.28 -1.59 6.55
N PRO A 285 4.52 -1.77 6.04
CA PRO A 285 4.93 -3.04 5.45
C PRO A 285 4.85 -4.22 6.43
N LEU A 286 5.30 -4.04 7.67
CA LEU A 286 5.27 -5.09 8.69
C LEU A 286 3.83 -5.41 9.14
N ILE A 287 2.98 -4.40 9.27
CA ILE A 287 1.57 -4.57 9.63
C ILE A 287 0.82 -5.32 8.52
N ASN A 288 1.15 -5.05 7.27
CA ASN A 288 0.50 -5.72 6.13
C ASN A 288 0.98 -7.15 5.92
N LEU A 289 2.16 -7.52 6.44
CA LEU A 289 2.61 -8.92 6.54
C LEU A 289 2.17 -9.61 7.85
N HIS A 290 1.53 -8.90 8.77
CA HIS A 290 1.26 -9.34 10.14
C HIS A 290 2.52 -9.67 10.96
N ARG A 291 3.73 -9.28 10.53
CA ARG A 291 4.92 -9.35 11.39
C ARG A 291 4.76 -8.48 12.64
N VAL A 292 4.00 -7.39 12.52
CA VAL A 292 3.44 -6.61 13.62
C VAL A 292 1.92 -6.70 13.52
N MET A 293 1.27 -7.21 14.57
CA MET A 293 -0.19 -7.22 14.63
C MET A 293 -0.72 -5.78 14.71
N PRO A 294 -1.80 -5.45 14.00
CA PRO A 294 -2.42 -4.13 14.10
C PRO A 294 -2.76 -3.71 15.54
N SER A 295 -3.13 -4.66 16.42
CA SER A 295 -3.36 -4.43 17.85
C SER A 295 -2.10 -3.95 18.58
N GLN A 296 -0.94 -4.56 18.30
CA GLN A 296 0.35 -4.13 18.87
C GLN A 296 0.70 -2.68 18.48
N ALA A 297 0.44 -2.31 17.22
CA ALA A 297 0.66 -0.94 16.76
C ALA A 297 -0.26 0.08 17.45
N ILE A 298 -1.54 -0.26 17.67
CA ILE A 298 -2.47 0.57 18.45
C ILE A 298 -2.01 0.68 19.91
N GLU A 299 -1.64 -0.42 20.54
CA GLU A 299 -1.17 -0.45 21.93
C GLU A 299 0.09 0.41 22.11
N LEU A 300 1.05 0.34 21.20
CA LEU A 300 2.23 1.20 21.19
C LEU A 300 1.83 2.68 21.22
N ALA A 301 0.91 3.09 20.36
CA ALA A 301 0.47 4.48 20.30
C ALA A 301 -0.29 4.91 21.57
N LEU A 302 -1.21 4.08 22.07
CA LEU A 302 -2.00 4.39 23.26
C LEU A 302 -1.15 4.43 24.54
N ALA A 303 -0.11 3.60 24.64
CA ALA A 303 0.80 3.53 25.77
C ALA A 303 1.91 4.61 25.73
N SER A 304 2.06 5.34 24.63
CA SER A 304 3.17 6.29 24.45
C SER A 304 3.15 7.47 25.43
N GLY A 305 1.97 7.86 25.93
CA GLY A 305 1.80 9.04 26.78
C GLY A 305 1.94 10.37 26.06
N GLU A 306 2.03 10.37 24.74
CA GLU A 306 2.25 11.53 23.91
C GLU A 306 1.00 12.43 23.76
N ALA A 307 1.18 13.62 23.19
CA ALA A 307 0.10 14.57 22.97
C ALA A 307 -1.05 13.94 22.16
N LEU A 308 -2.29 14.24 22.56
CA LEU A 308 -3.49 13.60 22.04
C LEU A 308 -3.60 13.66 20.50
N ASN A 309 -3.22 14.77 19.87
CA ASN A 309 -3.25 14.91 18.41
C ASN A 309 -2.30 13.93 17.72
N ASN A 310 -1.14 13.61 18.32
CA ASN A 310 -0.18 12.65 17.77
C ASN A 310 -0.72 11.21 17.88
N VAL A 311 -1.22 10.84 19.07
CA VAL A 311 -1.80 9.52 19.31
C VAL A 311 -3.08 9.31 18.48
N GLU A 312 -3.98 10.31 18.45
CA GLU A 312 -5.20 10.25 17.65
C GLU A 312 -4.91 10.15 16.15
N GLY A 313 -3.93 10.91 15.67
CA GLY A 313 -3.50 10.83 14.27
C GLY A 313 -3.10 9.41 13.89
N PHE A 314 -2.28 8.74 14.71
CA PHE A 314 -1.87 7.35 14.46
C PHE A 314 -3.05 6.37 14.52
N VAL A 315 -3.87 6.44 15.57
CA VAL A 315 -5.07 5.59 15.72
C VAL A 315 -6.03 5.77 14.54
N ARG A 316 -6.19 7.00 14.05
CA ARG A 316 -7.03 7.31 12.89
C ARG A 316 -6.49 6.67 11.61
N GLN A 317 -5.17 6.64 11.40
CA GLN A 317 -4.57 5.96 10.25
C GLN A 317 -4.72 4.43 10.35
N MET A 318 -4.61 3.86 11.55
CA MET A 318 -4.87 2.42 11.75
C MET A 318 -6.33 2.06 11.44
N ILE A 319 -7.30 2.87 11.87
CA ILE A 319 -8.72 2.66 11.54
C ILE A 319 -8.98 2.94 10.05
N TRP A 320 -8.25 3.85 9.40
CA TRP A 320 -8.30 4.04 7.94
C TRP A 320 -7.88 2.77 7.19
N ARG A 321 -6.84 2.06 7.66
CA ARG A 321 -6.43 0.76 7.09
C ARG A 321 -7.57 -0.26 7.12
N GLU A 322 -8.27 -0.37 8.25
CA GLU A 322 -9.43 -1.26 8.38
C GLU A 322 -10.58 -0.83 7.44
N TYR A 323 -10.86 0.46 7.38
CA TYR A 323 -11.91 1.01 6.53
C TYR A 323 -11.69 0.69 5.05
N VAL A 324 -10.47 0.85 4.53
CA VAL A 324 -10.19 0.56 3.13
C VAL A 324 -10.24 -0.95 2.85
N HIS A 325 -9.80 -1.79 3.79
CA HIS A 325 -9.94 -3.24 3.68
C HIS A 325 -11.42 -3.66 3.56
N HIS A 326 -12.27 -3.19 4.48
CA HIS A 326 -13.69 -3.54 4.45
C HIS A 326 -14.39 -3.04 3.17
N ILE A 327 -14.10 -1.82 2.70
CA ILE A 327 -14.63 -1.35 1.42
C ILE A 327 -14.22 -2.29 0.29
N HIS A 328 -12.94 -2.68 0.24
CA HIS A 328 -12.46 -3.58 -0.80
C HIS A 328 -13.19 -4.92 -0.77
N VAL A 329 -13.43 -5.49 0.42
CA VAL A 329 -14.14 -6.76 0.59
C VAL A 329 -15.61 -6.61 0.17
N VAL A 330 -16.38 -5.69 0.75
CA VAL A 330 -17.83 -5.55 0.51
C VAL A 330 -18.17 -5.09 -0.91
N THR A 331 -17.22 -4.52 -1.63
CA THR A 331 -17.41 -4.07 -3.02
C THR A 331 -16.72 -4.98 -4.05
N ASP A 332 -16.12 -6.06 -3.61
CA ASP A 332 -15.27 -6.93 -4.46
C ASP A 332 -14.24 -6.11 -5.25
N GLY A 333 -13.47 -5.27 -4.57
CA GLY A 333 -12.52 -4.36 -5.22
C GLY A 333 -13.20 -3.36 -6.16
N PHE A 334 -14.30 -2.77 -5.72
CA PHE A 334 -15.15 -1.85 -6.49
C PHE A 334 -15.84 -2.45 -7.72
N ARG A 335 -15.83 -3.78 -7.90
CA ARG A 335 -16.47 -4.43 -9.05
C ARG A 335 -17.99 -4.41 -8.98
N THR A 336 -18.56 -4.35 -7.78
CA THR A 336 -20.00 -4.30 -7.57
C THR A 336 -20.60 -2.89 -7.60
N LEU A 337 -19.76 -1.84 -7.67
CA LEU A 337 -20.27 -0.46 -7.70
C LEU A 337 -20.88 -0.09 -9.05
N GLU A 338 -22.00 0.61 -9.01
CA GLU A 338 -22.61 1.26 -10.16
C GLU A 338 -21.89 2.59 -10.48
N VAL A 339 -20.85 2.54 -11.29
CA VAL A 339 -20.04 3.68 -11.70
C VAL A 339 -19.58 3.47 -13.14
N ALA A 340 -19.30 4.56 -13.86
CA ALA A 340 -18.72 4.48 -15.20
C ALA A 340 -17.41 3.70 -15.16
N ARG A 341 -17.21 2.82 -16.16
CA ARG A 341 -16.07 1.91 -16.22
C ARG A 341 -15.34 2.00 -17.54
N THR A 342 -14.07 1.69 -17.51
CA THR A 342 -13.24 1.52 -18.71
C THR A 342 -12.40 0.26 -18.58
N THR A 343 -12.00 -0.28 -19.73
CA THR A 343 -10.93 -1.27 -19.82
C THR A 343 -9.64 -0.55 -20.20
N THR A 344 -8.52 -1.05 -19.72
CA THR A 344 -7.18 -0.55 -20.07
C THR A 344 -6.34 -1.72 -20.55
N ARG A 345 -5.53 -1.53 -21.58
CA ARG A 345 -4.49 -2.48 -21.91
C ARG A 345 -3.43 -2.43 -20.82
N ARG A 346 -3.18 -3.57 -20.20
CA ARG A 346 -2.10 -3.70 -19.23
C ARG A 346 -0.82 -4.00 -19.96
N ASP A 347 0.23 -3.28 -19.60
CA ASP A 347 1.57 -3.61 -20.06
C ASP A 347 2.08 -4.84 -19.31
N ALA A 348 2.43 -5.89 -20.05
CA ALA A 348 3.13 -7.05 -19.49
C ALA A 348 4.55 -6.68 -19.04
N ASN A 349 5.14 -5.69 -19.73
CA ASN A 349 6.37 -4.99 -19.36
C ASN A 349 6.02 -3.49 -19.36
N TRP A 350 6.45 -2.74 -18.41
CA TRP A 350 6.26 -1.32 -18.17
C TRP A 350 6.33 -0.42 -19.41
N HIS A 351 6.96 -0.88 -20.49
CA HIS A 351 7.29 -0.15 -21.70
C HIS A 351 6.61 -0.70 -22.96
N GLN A 352 5.80 -1.74 -22.85
CA GLN A 352 5.15 -2.37 -24.00
C GLN A 352 3.65 -2.55 -23.75
N GLU A 353 2.83 -2.11 -24.70
CA GLU A 353 1.39 -2.35 -24.66
C GLU A 353 1.10 -3.84 -24.56
N SER A 354 0.44 -4.26 -23.51
CA SER A 354 -0.02 -5.64 -23.38
C SER A 354 -1.21 -5.87 -24.32
N PRO A 355 -1.26 -7.01 -25.02
CA PRO A 355 -2.44 -7.37 -25.80
C PRO A 355 -3.66 -7.73 -24.90
N ILE A 356 -3.48 -7.85 -23.58
CA ILE A 356 -4.51 -8.27 -22.64
C ILE A 356 -5.24 -7.04 -22.10
N GLU A 357 -6.53 -6.92 -22.39
CA GLU A 357 -7.37 -5.92 -21.74
C GLU A 357 -7.59 -6.26 -20.27
N SER A 358 -7.56 -5.23 -19.41
CA SER A 358 -7.94 -5.37 -18.00
C SER A 358 -9.43 -5.70 -17.87
N GLU A 359 -9.84 -6.25 -16.73
CA GLU A 359 -11.25 -6.21 -16.33
C GLU A 359 -11.75 -4.75 -16.34
N PRO A 360 -13.05 -4.50 -16.66
CA PRO A 360 -13.63 -3.17 -16.56
C PRO A 360 -13.50 -2.63 -15.14
N HIS A 361 -12.86 -1.47 -14.96
CA HIS A 361 -12.60 -0.85 -13.66
C HIS A 361 -13.25 0.54 -13.57
N PRO A 362 -13.53 1.05 -12.36
CA PRO A 362 -14.12 2.36 -12.15
C PRO A 362 -13.33 3.48 -12.81
N ASN A 363 -14.02 4.38 -13.50
CA ASN A 363 -13.45 5.58 -14.11
C ASN A 363 -14.51 6.68 -14.24
N HIS A 364 -14.95 7.22 -13.09
CA HIS A 364 -16.04 8.19 -13.00
C HIS A 364 -15.82 9.43 -13.89
N LEU A 365 -14.58 9.89 -14.02
CA LEU A 365 -14.23 11.10 -14.78
C LEU A 365 -13.83 10.80 -16.24
N GLY A 366 -13.77 9.53 -16.65
CA GLY A 366 -13.41 9.14 -18.01
C GLY A 366 -11.95 9.46 -18.40
N GLN A 367 -11.04 9.46 -17.44
CA GLN A 367 -9.62 9.75 -17.64
C GLN A 367 -8.94 8.64 -18.44
N ARG A 368 -8.08 8.98 -19.44
CA ARG A 368 -7.56 8.01 -20.41
C ARG A 368 -6.10 8.25 -20.84
N GLN A 369 -5.41 9.20 -20.19
CA GLN A 369 -4.01 9.47 -20.56
C GLN A 369 -3.10 8.37 -20.01
N PRO A 370 -2.04 7.99 -20.74
CA PRO A 370 -1.08 7.01 -20.24
C PRO A 370 -0.32 7.54 -19.01
N LEU A 371 0.18 6.63 -18.20
CA LEU A 371 1.05 7.00 -17.08
C LEU A 371 2.35 7.60 -17.62
N PRO A 372 2.74 8.82 -17.22
CA PRO A 372 3.94 9.46 -17.73
C PRO A 372 5.23 8.70 -17.43
N ALA A 373 6.20 8.73 -18.36
CA ALA A 373 7.52 8.13 -18.18
C ALA A 373 8.26 8.65 -16.93
N ALA A 374 7.92 9.87 -16.47
CA ALA A 374 8.42 10.43 -15.22
C ALA A 374 8.14 9.56 -13.99
N TYR A 375 7.06 8.77 -13.96
CA TYR A 375 6.78 7.82 -12.86
C TYR A 375 7.75 6.62 -12.84
N TRP A 376 8.46 6.43 -13.93
CA TRP A 376 9.44 5.36 -14.08
C TRP A 376 10.89 5.84 -13.94
N GLY A 377 11.09 7.08 -13.48
CA GLY A 377 12.40 7.63 -13.17
C GLY A 377 12.95 8.64 -14.17
N GLU A 378 12.23 8.87 -15.29
CA GLU A 378 12.60 9.96 -16.21
C GLU A 378 12.44 11.32 -15.52
N LYS A 379 13.31 12.25 -15.83
CA LYS A 379 13.29 13.58 -15.21
C LYS A 379 12.13 14.42 -15.71
N SER A 380 11.28 14.86 -14.79
CA SER A 380 10.15 15.74 -15.11
C SER A 380 10.51 17.23 -15.10
N GLY A 381 11.58 17.62 -14.40
CA GLY A 381 11.90 19.02 -14.08
C GLY A 381 11.12 19.57 -12.88
N LEU A 382 10.12 18.84 -12.38
CA LEU A 382 9.36 19.20 -11.18
C LEU A 382 10.01 18.56 -9.94
N SER A 383 10.75 19.33 -9.15
CA SER A 383 11.51 18.82 -8.00
C SER A 383 10.67 17.94 -7.05
N CYS A 384 9.39 18.29 -6.83
CA CYS A 384 8.50 17.49 -5.98
C CYS A 384 8.20 16.11 -6.59
N LEU A 385 7.92 16.03 -7.89
CA LEU A 385 7.67 14.76 -8.59
C LEU A 385 8.93 13.92 -8.66
N ASP A 386 10.04 14.49 -9.15
CA ASP A 386 11.31 13.79 -9.33
C ASP A 386 11.82 13.18 -8.02
N ARG A 387 11.78 13.92 -6.91
CA ARG A 387 12.21 13.41 -5.59
C ARG A 387 11.29 12.33 -5.04
N SER A 388 9.96 12.48 -5.24
CA SER A 388 9.00 11.47 -4.80
C SER A 388 9.19 10.17 -5.58
N VAL A 389 9.36 10.24 -6.89
CA VAL A 389 9.63 9.07 -7.75
C VAL A 389 10.99 8.47 -7.41
N THR A 390 12.06 9.28 -7.24
CA THR A 390 13.38 8.78 -6.82
C THR A 390 13.29 7.98 -5.52
N SER A 391 12.54 8.50 -4.52
CA SER A 391 12.34 7.77 -3.26
C SER A 391 11.66 6.42 -3.47
N VAL A 392 10.67 6.35 -4.36
CA VAL A 392 9.98 5.09 -4.71
C VAL A 392 10.90 4.14 -5.45
N MET A 393 11.65 4.61 -6.43
CA MET A 393 12.55 3.77 -7.25
C MET A 393 13.77 3.25 -6.46
N GLU A 394 14.21 3.97 -5.42
CA GLU A 394 15.32 3.56 -4.55
C GLU A 394 14.84 2.65 -3.41
N ASP A 395 13.78 3.05 -2.70
CA ASP A 395 13.37 2.45 -1.42
C ASP A 395 12.05 1.66 -1.52
N ALA A 396 11.37 1.67 -2.67
CA ALA A 396 9.97 1.22 -2.83
C ALA A 396 9.03 1.88 -1.81
N TRP A 397 9.34 3.10 -1.36
CA TRP A 397 8.61 3.73 -0.28
C TRP A 397 8.68 5.27 -0.33
N THR A 398 7.57 5.89 -0.02
CA THR A 398 7.46 7.25 0.53
C THR A 398 6.23 7.29 1.42
N HIS A 399 6.10 8.26 2.32
CA HIS A 399 4.94 8.33 3.20
C HIS A 399 3.67 8.80 2.47
N HIS A 400 2.51 8.79 3.13
CA HIS A 400 1.21 8.94 2.48
C HIS A 400 0.99 10.31 1.79
N ILE A 401 1.59 11.40 2.27
CA ILE A 401 1.37 12.72 1.68
C ILE A 401 2.03 12.91 0.31
N PRO A 402 3.30 12.58 0.06
CA PRO A 402 3.82 12.54 -1.30
C PRO A 402 3.02 11.60 -2.22
N ARG A 403 2.53 10.45 -1.71
CA ARG A 403 1.67 9.55 -2.50
C ARG A 403 0.40 10.27 -2.96
N LEU A 404 -0.29 10.97 -2.05
CA LEU A 404 -1.57 11.62 -2.34
C LEU A 404 -1.38 12.96 -3.05
N MET A 405 -0.56 13.87 -2.48
CA MET A 405 -0.52 15.27 -2.87
C MET A 405 0.54 15.61 -3.93
N VAL A 406 1.40 14.66 -4.27
CA VAL A 406 2.36 14.79 -5.38
C VAL A 406 2.04 13.74 -6.44
N LEU A 407 2.24 12.46 -6.17
CA LEU A 407 2.11 11.38 -7.15
C LEU A 407 0.67 11.25 -7.65
N SER A 408 -0.30 10.95 -6.78
CA SER A 408 -1.71 10.86 -7.21
C SER A 408 -2.23 12.18 -7.75
N ASN A 409 -1.92 13.32 -7.12
CA ASN A 409 -2.39 14.63 -7.54
C ASN A 409 -1.92 14.97 -8.97
N ILE A 410 -0.65 14.81 -9.28
CA ILE A 410 -0.12 15.13 -10.62
C ILE A 410 -0.70 14.17 -11.67
N GLY A 411 -0.73 12.86 -11.39
CA GLY A 411 -1.37 11.88 -12.28
C GLY A 411 -2.84 12.21 -12.55
N HIS A 412 -3.58 12.57 -11.51
CA HIS A 412 -4.99 12.94 -11.62
C HIS A 412 -5.19 14.25 -12.40
N LEU A 413 -4.35 15.27 -12.18
CA LEU A 413 -4.39 16.53 -12.93
C LEU A 413 -4.03 16.36 -14.42
N LEU A 414 -3.28 15.33 -14.76
CA LEU A 414 -2.91 14.96 -16.12
C LEU A 414 -3.90 14.00 -16.79
N ASP A 415 -5.02 13.68 -16.13
CA ASP A 415 -6.03 12.73 -16.61
C ASP A 415 -5.46 11.32 -16.88
N VAL A 416 -4.45 10.92 -16.11
CA VAL A 416 -3.90 9.56 -16.18
C VAL A 416 -5.01 8.56 -15.91
N GLU A 417 -5.04 7.52 -16.70
CA GLU A 417 -6.00 6.42 -16.58
C GLU A 417 -5.90 5.79 -15.17
N PRO A 418 -7.01 5.75 -14.38
CA PRO A 418 -6.96 5.39 -12.98
C PRO A 418 -6.37 4.01 -12.71
N ARG A 419 -6.60 3.03 -13.60
CA ARG A 419 -6.06 1.67 -13.41
C ARG A 419 -4.54 1.64 -13.59
N GLN A 420 -3.98 2.35 -14.58
CA GLN A 420 -2.54 2.43 -14.77
C GLN A 420 -1.83 3.05 -13.55
N LEU A 421 -2.39 4.14 -13.01
CA LEU A 421 -1.83 4.75 -11.80
C LEU A 421 -1.94 3.80 -10.59
N THR A 422 -3.05 3.10 -10.43
CA THR A 422 -3.27 2.12 -9.36
C THR A 422 -2.29 0.96 -9.47
N ASP A 423 -2.10 0.42 -10.66
CA ASP A 423 -1.17 -0.67 -10.92
C ASP A 423 0.28 -0.24 -10.60
N TRP A 424 0.68 0.97 -11.01
CA TRP A 424 1.98 1.51 -10.64
C TRP A 424 2.18 1.58 -9.12
N PHE A 425 1.20 2.09 -8.36
CA PHE A 425 1.28 2.07 -6.89
C PHE A 425 1.36 0.64 -6.34
N HIS A 426 0.63 -0.30 -6.91
CA HIS A 426 0.65 -1.70 -6.48
C HIS A 426 2.03 -2.33 -6.69
N PHE A 427 2.67 -2.04 -7.82
CA PHE A 427 3.96 -2.65 -8.17
C PHE A 427 5.14 -1.97 -7.48
N ALA A 428 5.11 -0.67 -7.35
CA ALA A 428 6.25 0.13 -6.93
C ALA A 428 6.44 0.24 -5.41
N PHE A 429 5.40 -0.04 -4.60
CA PHE A 429 5.48 0.15 -3.15
C PHE A 429 5.54 -1.15 -2.37
N ILE A 430 6.42 -1.18 -1.36
CA ILE A 430 6.69 -2.34 -0.50
C ILE A 430 5.48 -2.75 0.36
N ASP A 431 4.63 -1.81 0.75
CA ASP A 431 3.44 -1.99 1.58
C ASP A 431 2.14 -2.11 0.77
N ALA A 432 2.23 -2.20 -0.55
CA ALA A 432 1.07 -2.19 -1.43
C ALA A 432 0.53 -3.59 -1.69
N PHE A 433 -0.78 -3.76 -1.47
CA PHE A 433 -1.61 -4.92 -1.78
C PHE A 433 -2.91 -4.43 -2.42
N ASP A 434 -3.63 -5.26 -3.16
CA ASP A 434 -4.84 -4.83 -3.88
C ASP A 434 -5.86 -4.15 -2.96
N TRP A 435 -6.14 -4.75 -1.80
CA TRP A 435 -7.10 -4.26 -0.83
C TRP A 435 -6.73 -2.90 -0.20
N VAL A 436 -5.45 -2.51 -0.21
CA VAL A 436 -5.02 -1.19 0.27
C VAL A 436 -4.87 -0.19 -0.85
N VAL A 437 -4.39 -0.62 -2.03
CA VAL A 437 -4.08 0.29 -3.14
C VAL A 437 -5.35 0.71 -3.88
N GLU A 438 -6.24 -0.22 -4.22
CA GLU A 438 -7.45 0.11 -4.97
C GLU A 438 -8.31 1.17 -4.26
N PRO A 439 -8.64 1.07 -2.95
CA PRO A 439 -9.39 2.13 -2.28
C PRO A 439 -8.63 3.46 -2.18
N ASN A 440 -7.32 3.41 -1.93
CA ASN A 440 -6.52 4.62 -1.79
C ASN A 440 -6.26 5.32 -3.13
N VAL A 441 -6.12 4.60 -4.23
CA VAL A 441 -5.85 5.20 -5.54
C VAL A 441 -7.13 5.34 -6.36
N LEU A 442 -7.88 4.26 -6.67
CA LEU A 442 -9.15 4.38 -7.42
C LEU A 442 -10.19 5.18 -6.63
N GLY A 443 -10.31 4.91 -5.33
CA GLY A 443 -11.30 5.57 -4.47
C GLY A 443 -10.94 7.02 -4.17
N MET A 444 -9.77 7.25 -3.56
CA MET A 444 -9.38 8.57 -3.05
C MET A 444 -8.50 9.35 -4.04
N GLY A 445 -7.40 8.78 -4.52
CA GLY A 445 -6.37 9.49 -5.29
C GLY A 445 -6.84 9.97 -6.65
N THR A 446 -7.64 9.17 -7.39
CA THR A 446 -8.14 9.49 -8.73
C THR A 446 -9.63 9.80 -8.78
N PHE A 447 -10.33 9.67 -7.65
CA PHE A 447 -11.79 9.85 -7.62
C PHE A 447 -12.54 8.97 -8.65
N ALA A 448 -11.95 7.85 -9.06
CA ALA A 448 -12.50 6.98 -10.09
C ALA A 448 -13.82 6.32 -9.67
N THR A 449 -14.05 6.14 -8.38
CA THR A 449 -15.30 5.63 -7.79
C THR A 449 -16.35 6.73 -7.54
N GLY A 450 -16.09 7.96 -7.96
CA GLY A 450 -16.96 9.10 -7.69
C GLY A 450 -17.15 9.33 -6.19
N SER A 451 -18.40 9.54 -5.78
CA SER A 451 -18.74 9.84 -4.37
C SER A 451 -18.87 8.59 -3.48
N ALA A 452 -18.49 7.40 -3.94
CA ALA A 452 -18.68 6.15 -3.18
C ALA A 452 -17.99 6.19 -1.81
N MET A 453 -16.75 6.68 -1.74
CA MET A 453 -16.04 6.84 -0.47
C MET A 453 -15.57 8.27 -0.19
N MET A 454 -15.39 9.09 -1.23
CA MET A 454 -14.89 10.47 -1.10
C MET A 454 -15.98 11.48 -1.48
N THR A 455 -15.98 12.65 -0.82
CA THR A 455 -16.98 13.70 -1.09
C THR A 455 -16.61 14.62 -2.24
N LYS A 456 -15.34 14.63 -2.63
CA LYS A 456 -14.76 15.43 -3.71
C LYS A 456 -13.41 14.84 -4.12
N PRO A 457 -12.89 15.14 -5.32
CA PRO A 457 -11.51 14.78 -5.67
C PRO A 457 -10.49 15.48 -4.77
N TYR A 458 -9.38 14.77 -4.49
CA TYR A 458 -8.24 15.30 -3.74
C TYR A 458 -7.22 15.89 -4.72
N VAL A 459 -7.47 17.10 -5.17
CA VAL A 459 -6.57 17.82 -6.09
C VAL A 459 -6.17 19.17 -5.51
N ALA A 460 -4.94 19.57 -5.79
CA ALA A 460 -4.37 20.84 -5.34
C ALA A 460 -3.39 21.42 -6.36
N GLY A 461 -3.28 22.75 -6.38
CA GLY A 461 -2.22 23.46 -7.09
C GLY A 461 -0.90 23.49 -6.30
N SER A 462 0.13 24.11 -6.90
CA SER A 462 1.46 24.25 -6.32
C SER A 462 1.50 24.94 -4.94
N ALA A 463 0.49 25.75 -4.62
CA ALA A 463 0.43 26.45 -3.34
C ALA A 463 0.37 25.51 -2.11
N TYR A 464 -0.27 24.35 -2.24
CA TYR A 464 -0.28 23.33 -1.18
C TYR A 464 1.12 22.73 -0.99
N ILE A 465 1.75 22.27 -2.07
CA ILE A 465 3.09 21.67 -2.05
C ILE A 465 4.10 22.67 -1.47
N ASN A 466 4.08 23.92 -1.92
CA ASN A 466 4.96 24.98 -1.42
C ASN A 466 4.76 25.29 0.07
N ARG A 467 3.52 25.17 0.58
CA ARG A 467 3.25 25.40 2.00
C ARG A 467 3.71 24.25 2.88
N MET A 468 3.51 23.00 2.42
CA MET A 468 3.70 21.79 3.21
C MET A 468 5.06 21.13 3.00
N SER A 469 5.91 21.69 2.12
CA SER A 469 7.23 21.14 1.83
C SER A 469 8.27 22.23 1.55
N ASP A 470 9.53 21.81 1.52
CA ASP A 470 10.69 22.57 1.07
C ASP A 470 11.08 22.27 -0.40
N HIS A 471 10.34 21.40 -1.11
CA HIS A 471 10.64 21.04 -2.52
C HIS A 471 10.75 22.24 -3.44
N CYS A 472 9.90 23.27 -3.25
CA CYS A 472 9.88 24.44 -4.11
C CYS A 472 11.09 25.36 -3.94
N SER A 473 11.83 25.25 -2.82
CA SER A 473 13.00 26.09 -2.56
C SER A 473 14.18 25.79 -3.48
N THR A 474 14.27 24.55 -3.98
CA THR A 474 15.34 24.06 -4.87
C THR A 474 14.83 23.76 -6.28
N CYS A 475 13.54 24.01 -6.57
CA CYS A 475 12.94 23.79 -7.87
C CYS A 475 13.22 24.98 -8.81
N GLU A 476 13.50 24.69 -10.09
CA GLU A 476 13.64 25.75 -11.11
C GLU A 476 12.32 26.54 -11.30
N PHE A 477 11.17 25.86 -11.07
CA PHE A 477 9.87 26.50 -11.19
C PHE A 477 9.50 27.30 -9.93
N HIS A 478 9.18 28.58 -10.12
CA HIS A 478 8.64 29.40 -9.03
C HIS A 478 7.17 29.02 -8.75
N PRO A 479 6.77 28.65 -7.52
CA PRO A 479 5.45 28.07 -7.22
C PRO A 479 4.27 28.96 -7.59
N LYS A 480 4.41 30.27 -7.58
CA LYS A 480 3.34 31.23 -7.91
C LYS A 480 3.39 31.76 -9.34
N LYS A 481 4.54 31.64 -10.04
CA LYS A 481 4.74 32.33 -11.34
C LYS A 481 4.85 31.36 -12.51
N THR A 482 5.73 30.36 -12.37
CA THR A 482 6.10 29.48 -13.49
C THR A 482 5.77 28.00 -13.26
N CYS A 483 5.40 27.56 -12.03
CA CYS A 483 5.05 26.17 -11.77
C CYS A 483 3.76 25.77 -12.51
N PRO A 484 3.79 24.74 -13.38
CA PRO A 484 2.62 24.38 -14.16
C PRO A 484 1.49 23.76 -13.34
N ILE A 485 1.78 23.18 -12.15
CA ILE A 485 0.79 22.47 -11.34
C ILE A 485 -0.44 23.31 -11.02
N SER A 486 -0.29 24.62 -10.80
CA SER A 486 -1.45 25.50 -10.57
C SER A 486 -2.31 25.68 -11.82
N ARG A 487 -1.72 25.71 -13.01
CA ARG A 487 -2.47 25.77 -14.27
C ARG A 487 -3.14 24.42 -14.58
N LEU A 488 -2.44 23.30 -14.31
CA LEU A 488 -3.03 21.96 -14.40
C LEU A 488 -4.26 21.83 -13.52
N TYR A 489 -4.23 22.36 -12.29
CA TYR A 489 -5.39 22.37 -11.38
C TYR A 489 -6.60 23.11 -11.98
N TRP A 490 -6.40 24.29 -12.58
CA TRP A 490 -7.49 25.03 -13.21
C TRP A 490 -7.98 24.34 -14.48
N ALA A 491 -7.09 23.82 -15.30
CA ALA A 491 -7.43 23.06 -16.49
C ALA A 491 -8.24 21.79 -16.14
N TYR A 492 -7.87 21.10 -15.05
CA TYR A 492 -8.60 19.94 -14.54
C TYR A 492 -10.03 20.31 -14.12
N LEU A 493 -10.20 21.37 -13.33
CA LEU A 493 -11.55 21.83 -12.93
C LEU A 493 -12.40 22.23 -14.13
N ALA A 494 -11.79 22.82 -15.15
CA ALA A 494 -12.52 23.21 -16.37
C ALA A 494 -12.95 22.00 -17.20
N ARG A 495 -12.10 20.99 -17.35
CA ARG A 495 -12.42 19.76 -18.10
C ARG A 495 -13.54 18.94 -17.46
N HIS A 496 -13.57 18.90 -16.13
CA HIS A 496 -14.51 18.06 -15.37
C HIS A 496 -15.65 18.86 -14.71
N GLN A 497 -15.90 20.12 -15.17
CA GLN A 497 -16.87 21.00 -14.52
C GLN A 497 -18.28 20.43 -14.45
N ASP A 498 -18.69 19.65 -15.46
CA ASP A 498 -20.03 19.06 -15.51
C ASP A 498 -20.17 17.94 -14.46
N ALA A 499 -19.14 17.11 -14.29
CA ALA A 499 -19.11 16.06 -13.26
C ALA A 499 -19.08 16.65 -11.83
N PHE A 500 -18.64 17.90 -11.67
CA PHE A 500 -18.58 18.59 -10.37
C PHE A 500 -19.79 19.49 -10.11
N SER A 501 -20.73 19.57 -11.07
CA SER A 501 -21.96 20.35 -10.91
C SER A 501 -22.74 19.86 -9.69
N GLY A 502 -23.20 20.80 -8.86
CA GLY A 502 -23.95 20.49 -7.64
C GLY A 502 -23.10 20.01 -6.45
N ASN A 503 -21.80 19.80 -6.60
CA ASN A 503 -20.94 19.43 -5.48
C ASN A 503 -20.62 20.65 -4.60
N HIS A 504 -21.32 20.75 -3.45
CA HIS A 504 -21.16 21.88 -2.52
C HIS A 504 -19.73 22.03 -1.96
N ARG A 505 -18.95 20.94 -1.87
CA ARG A 505 -17.54 20.95 -1.40
C ARG A 505 -16.60 21.60 -2.40
N LEU A 506 -17.01 21.69 -3.68
CA LEU A 506 -16.28 22.34 -4.76
C LEU A 506 -16.85 23.73 -5.13
N SER A 507 -17.87 24.22 -4.44
CA SER A 507 -18.55 25.48 -4.78
C SER A 507 -17.60 26.70 -4.85
N MET A 508 -16.61 26.80 -3.94
CA MET A 508 -15.63 27.89 -3.97
C MET A 508 -14.63 27.75 -5.14
N PRO A 509 -13.97 26.60 -5.36
CA PRO A 509 -13.15 26.40 -6.56
C PRO A 509 -13.91 26.66 -7.86
N MET A 510 -15.12 26.15 -8.01
CA MET A 510 -15.94 26.34 -9.22
C MET A 510 -16.32 27.80 -9.44
N ARG A 511 -16.67 28.55 -8.38
CA ARG A 511 -16.90 30.00 -8.45
C ARG A 511 -15.64 30.76 -8.88
N ASN A 512 -14.47 30.34 -8.40
CA ASN A 512 -13.22 30.95 -8.83
C ASN A 512 -12.89 30.60 -10.28
N LEU A 513 -13.18 29.38 -10.74
CA LEU A 513 -13.06 28.98 -12.14
C LEU A 513 -13.95 29.88 -13.06
N SER A 514 -15.21 30.14 -12.68
CA SER A 514 -16.11 30.97 -13.47
C SER A 514 -15.68 32.44 -13.58
N ARG A 515 -14.82 32.92 -12.69
CA ARG A 515 -14.24 34.25 -12.72
C ARG A 515 -12.97 34.37 -13.59
N ARG A 516 -12.40 33.23 -14.02
CA ARG A 516 -11.24 33.26 -14.92
C ARG A 516 -11.66 33.69 -16.31
N SER A 517 -10.86 34.57 -16.93
CA SER A 517 -11.10 34.98 -18.32
C SER A 517 -10.92 33.80 -19.29
N GLU A 518 -11.54 33.86 -20.45
CA GLU A 518 -11.39 32.82 -21.49
C GLU A 518 -9.92 32.67 -21.91
N GLU A 519 -9.16 33.77 -21.93
CA GLU A 519 -7.73 33.71 -22.19
C GLU A 519 -6.96 32.94 -21.11
N GLN A 520 -7.28 33.13 -19.83
CA GLN A 520 -6.70 32.37 -18.74
C GLN A 520 -7.01 30.86 -18.85
N LYS A 521 -8.28 30.53 -19.18
CA LYS A 521 -8.68 29.12 -19.38
C LYS A 521 -7.97 28.51 -20.59
N ARG A 522 -7.79 29.24 -21.66
CA ARG A 522 -7.04 28.80 -22.85
C ARG A 522 -5.58 28.51 -22.51
N ILE A 523 -4.92 29.39 -21.78
CA ILE A 523 -3.53 29.20 -21.33
C ILE A 523 -3.42 27.97 -20.39
N ASP A 524 -4.35 27.81 -19.45
CA ASP A 524 -4.37 26.67 -18.55
C ASP A 524 -4.51 25.35 -19.34
N HIS A 525 -5.39 25.31 -20.34
CA HIS A 525 -5.58 24.15 -21.19
C HIS A 525 -4.35 23.85 -22.07
N GLN A 526 -3.73 24.85 -22.66
CA GLN A 526 -2.50 24.69 -23.43
C GLN A 526 -1.35 24.18 -22.55
N THR A 527 -1.23 24.68 -21.32
CA THR A 527 -0.26 24.18 -20.34
C THR A 527 -0.50 22.69 -20.05
N TYR A 528 -1.77 22.29 -19.87
CA TYR A 528 -2.11 20.88 -19.68
C TYR A 528 -1.64 20.00 -20.85
N LEU A 529 -1.99 20.35 -22.08
CA LEU A 529 -1.62 19.57 -23.26
C LEU A 529 -0.11 19.41 -23.38
N ARG A 530 0.63 20.50 -23.21
CA ARG A 530 2.08 20.49 -23.30
C ARG A 530 2.73 19.64 -22.19
N VAL A 531 2.32 19.84 -20.94
CA VAL A 531 2.89 19.10 -19.80
C VAL A 531 2.58 17.61 -19.91
N GLN A 532 1.36 17.26 -20.29
CA GLN A 532 0.95 15.88 -20.49
C GLN A 532 1.80 15.22 -21.59
N GLN A 533 1.96 15.86 -22.73
CA GLN A 533 2.77 15.33 -23.84
C GLN A 533 4.24 15.20 -23.44
N ALA A 534 4.85 16.23 -22.89
CA ALA A 534 6.26 16.23 -22.50
C ALA A 534 6.56 15.11 -21.48
N LEU A 535 5.78 15.01 -20.40
CA LEU A 535 6.02 13.99 -19.37
C LEU A 535 5.73 12.55 -19.86
N THR A 536 4.80 12.38 -20.81
CA THR A 536 4.55 11.08 -21.45
C THR A 536 5.72 10.67 -22.32
N ASN A 537 6.32 11.61 -23.06
CA ASN A 537 7.49 11.37 -23.92
C ASN A 537 8.81 11.25 -23.14
N GLY A 538 8.83 11.45 -21.82
CA GLY A 538 10.07 11.48 -21.01
C GLY A 538 10.87 12.79 -21.16
N GLU A 539 10.23 13.86 -21.61
CA GLU A 539 10.87 15.17 -21.79
C GLU A 539 10.87 15.94 -20.46
N THR A 540 11.99 16.60 -20.15
CA THR A 540 12.11 17.47 -18.98
C THR A 540 11.46 18.82 -19.23
N LEU A 541 10.62 19.27 -18.32
CA LEU A 541 9.99 20.59 -18.36
C LEU A 541 10.95 21.70 -17.89
N HIS A 542 10.92 22.84 -18.54
CA HIS A 542 11.66 24.03 -18.13
C HIS A 542 10.74 25.27 -17.97
N PRO A 543 11.10 26.21 -17.05
CA PRO A 543 10.28 27.41 -16.80
C PRO A 543 10.06 28.31 -18.02
N ASN A 544 10.99 28.29 -18.96
CA ASN A 544 10.94 29.13 -20.17
C ASN A 544 10.08 28.55 -21.30
N ASP A 545 9.59 27.33 -21.16
CA ASP A 545 8.74 26.68 -22.16
C ASP A 545 7.26 27.07 -22.04
N GLN A 546 6.93 28.16 -21.36
CA GLN A 546 5.54 28.59 -21.05
C GLN A 546 4.86 29.36 -22.18
#